data_91707093bf5923f6336b0363e34099f3
#
_entry.id   91707093bf5923f6336b0363e34099f3
#
_cell.length_a   1.000
_cell.length_b   1.000
_cell.length_c   1.000
_cell.angle_alpha   90.00
_cell.angle_beta   90.00
_cell.angle_gamma   90.00
#
_symmetry.space_group_name_H-M   'P 1'
#
loop_
_entity.id
_entity.type
_entity.pdbx_description
1 polymer ?
#
loop_
_entity_poly.entity_id
_entity_poly.type
_entity_poly.pdbx_seq_one_letter_code
_entity_poly.pdbx_strand_id
1 'polypeptide(L)'
;MIRFNNDYNRTAHPRVWEVLQQAAQESHPGYGTDDWCARAESIIRELTGQPEAAVWFFPGATQANFIVISAALSPVESVICAETGHIQCHEAASVEHVGHKLLALPATDGKITAEQIAECAAAYYEGGEPEYWTAPKLVYISFPTESGTLYSKAELEAIHSVCRTYGMYLFVDGARLGYGLGAEGNDVTVRDLAALADAFYFGGTKCGAMFGEAVVLTADALKPRFKAYMKQNGAVLAKGWLLGAQFCALLEDGLYFRITAEADRLALRVKAAFAERSIPFHVDSPTNQQFVCLTDAQADALGRKFTFEEECRTADGLRIARFCTSWATTEEEVDTLIAAIRAL
;
A
#
# COMPACT_ATOMS: atom_id res chain seq x y z
N MET A 1 19.08 19.00 -7.20
CA MET A 1 17.87 18.49 -7.86
C MET A 1 16.91 18.01 -6.77
N ILE A 2 15.70 18.57 -6.71
CA ILE A 2 14.68 18.23 -5.72
C ILE A 2 13.92 17.00 -6.22
N ARG A 3 13.62 16.04 -5.29
CA ARG A 3 13.09 14.73 -5.67
C ARG A 3 11.61 14.61 -5.35
N PHE A 4 10.80 14.39 -6.40
CA PHE A 4 9.38 14.05 -6.35
C PHE A 4 9.06 12.74 -7.08
N ASN A 5 10.07 11.91 -7.36
CA ASN A 5 9.88 10.67 -8.13
C ASN A 5 9.30 9.52 -7.29
N ASN A 6 9.50 9.51 -5.96
CA ASN A 6 8.95 8.47 -5.08
C ASN A 6 8.85 8.94 -3.61
N ASP A 7 8.16 8.17 -2.79
CA ASP A 7 7.94 8.42 -1.36
C ASP A 7 8.85 7.58 -0.42
N TYR A 8 9.92 7.01 -0.98
CA TYR A 8 10.94 6.24 -0.25
C TYR A 8 12.37 6.72 -0.52
N ASN A 9 12.55 8.01 -0.82
CA ASN A 9 13.84 8.62 -1.10
C ASN A 9 14.57 9.18 0.13
N ARG A 10 13.99 9.04 1.32
CA ARG A 10 14.57 9.41 2.61
C ARG A 10 14.69 8.17 3.50
N THR A 11 15.54 8.23 4.53
CA THR A 11 15.83 7.06 5.37
C THR A 11 14.69 6.73 6.33
N ALA A 12 14.52 7.53 7.38
CA ALA A 12 13.48 7.35 8.39
C ALA A 12 13.19 8.68 9.08
N HIS A 13 11.98 8.80 9.63
CA HIS A 13 11.63 9.95 10.47
C HIS A 13 12.55 10.04 11.70
N PRO A 14 12.96 11.24 12.15
CA PRO A 14 13.84 11.42 13.31
C PRO A 14 13.41 10.64 14.56
N ARG A 15 12.10 10.59 14.83
CA ARG A 15 11.54 9.82 15.96
C ARG A 15 11.87 8.33 15.88
N VAL A 16 11.91 7.75 14.69
CA VAL A 16 12.31 6.35 14.48
C VAL A 16 13.76 6.14 14.88
N TRP A 17 14.66 7.05 14.52
CA TRP A 17 16.07 7.00 14.93
C TRP A 17 16.23 7.09 16.46
N GLU A 18 15.49 7.98 17.11
CA GLU A 18 15.53 8.12 18.59
C GLU A 18 15.13 6.81 19.27
N VAL A 19 14.02 6.20 18.83
CA VAL A 19 13.54 4.94 19.41
C VAL A 19 14.50 3.78 19.13
N LEU A 20 15.06 3.70 17.92
CA LEU A 20 16.06 2.68 17.58
C LEU A 20 17.34 2.83 18.42
N GLN A 21 17.79 4.07 18.68
CA GLN A 21 18.93 4.31 19.56
C GLN A 21 18.64 3.91 21.01
N GLN A 22 17.43 4.15 21.50
CA GLN A 22 16.99 3.68 22.81
C GLN A 22 16.98 2.15 22.86
N ALA A 23 16.33 1.50 21.92
CA ALA A 23 16.24 0.05 21.85
C ALA A 23 17.63 -0.62 21.73
N ALA A 24 18.58 0.02 21.08
CA ALA A 24 19.94 -0.49 20.93
C ALA A 24 20.75 -0.55 22.25
N GLN A 25 20.27 0.06 23.34
CA GLN A 25 20.93 -0.02 24.66
C GLN A 25 20.57 -1.31 25.42
N GLU A 26 19.63 -2.08 24.94
CA GLU A 26 19.07 -3.26 25.59
C GLU A 26 19.40 -4.54 24.80
N SER A 27 19.31 -5.69 25.49
CA SER A 27 19.42 -7.00 24.86
C SER A 27 18.02 -7.55 24.60
N HIS A 28 17.76 -7.97 23.38
CA HIS A 28 16.44 -8.44 22.95
C HIS A 28 16.46 -9.91 22.54
N PRO A 29 15.39 -10.68 22.82
CA PRO A 29 15.13 -11.96 22.17
C PRO A 29 15.07 -11.77 20.66
N GLY A 30 15.51 -12.78 19.91
CA GLY A 30 15.48 -12.71 18.44
C GLY A 30 14.13 -13.06 17.84
N TYR A 31 14.01 -12.85 16.53
CA TYR A 31 12.93 -13.38 15.70
C TYR A 31 11.52 -12.83 16.04
N GLY A 32 11.45 -11.56 16.48
CA GLY A 32 10.19 -10.86 16.75
C GLY A 32 9.45 -11.34 18.01
N THR A 33 10.18 -11.91 18.99
CA THR A 33 9.61 -12.34 20.28
C THR A 33 10.00 -11.40 21.43
N ASP A 34 10.31 -10.17 21.09
CA ASP A 34 10.79 -9.12 21.98
C ASP A 34 9.68 -8.15 22.39
N ASP A 35 9.95 -7.34 23.41
CA ASP A 35 8.99 -6.40 23.98
C ASP A 35 8.60 -5.27 23.01
N TRP A 36 9.47 -4.86 22.09
CA TRP A 36 9.15 -3.85 21.08
C TRP A 36 8.13 -4.37 20.07
N CYS A 37 8.31 -5.60 19.59
CA CYS A 37 7.31 -6.24 18.73
C CYS A 37 5.99 -6.43 19.47
N ALA A 38 6.01 -6.93 20.72
CA ALA A 38 4.79 -7.12 21.52
C ALA A 38 4.06 -5.77 21.76
N ARG A 39 4.78 -4.69 22.04
CA ARG A 39 4.21 -3.35 22.21
C ARG A 39 3.59 -2.84 20.89
N ALA A 40 4.30 -2.94 19.77
CA ALA A 40 3.76 -2.55 18.47
C ALA A 40 2.51 -3.36 18.09
N GLU A 41 2.50 -4.67 18.35
CA GLU A 41 1.31 -5.52 18.17
C GLU A 41 0.13 -5.04 19.01
N SER A 42 0.36 -4.68 20.29
CA SER A 42 -0.69 -4.18 21.19
C SER A 42 -1.28 -2.88 20.66
N ILE A 43 -0.43 -1.93 20.22
CA ILE A 43 -0.89 -0.65 19.62
C ILE A 43 -1.74 -0.91 18.37
N ILE A 44 -1.29 -1.81 17.48
CA ILE A 44 -2.02 -2.11 16.25
C ILE A 44 -3.38 -2.77 16.55
N ARG A 45 -3.45 -3.70 17.51
CA ARG A 45 -4.71 -4.32 17.95
C ARG A 45 -5.69 -3.28 18.51
N GLU A 46 -5.19 -2.31 19.28
CA GLU A 46 -6.01 -1.22 19.80
C GLU A 46 -6.54 -0.30 18.68
N LEU A 47 -5.67 0.13 17.76
CA LEU A 47 -6.03 0.96 16.61
C LEU A 47 -7.09 0.29 15.72
N THR A 48 -6.92 -0.99 15.46
CA THR A 48 -7.82 -1.79 14.62
C THR A 48 -9.11 -2.20 15.33
N GLY A 49 -9.13 -2.19 16.67
CA GLY A 49 -10.23 -2.74 17.46
C GLY A 49 -10.35 -4.25 17.34
N GLN A 50 -9.27 -4.94 16.98
CA GLN A 50 -9.22 -6.40 16.76
C GLN A 50 -8.26 -7.06 17.78
N PRO A 51 -8.71 -7.35 19.01
CA PRO A 51 -7.84 -7.87 20.06
C PRO A 51 -7.22 -9.24 19.71
N GLU A 52 -7.92 -10.03 18.90
CA GLU A 52 -7.48 -11.37 18.50
C GLU A 52 -6.69 -11.38 17.17
N ALA A 53 -6.48 -10.22 16.52
CA ALA A 53 -5.70 -10.18 15.29
C ALA A 53 -4.25 -10.63 15.55
N ALA A 54 -3.71 -11.40 14.60
CA ALA A 54 -2.28 -11.68 14.58
C ALA A 54 -1.55 -10.57 13.80
N VAL A 55 -0.50 -10.02 14.41
CA VAL A 55 0.31 -8.98 13.79
C VAL A 55 1.71 -9.52 13.52
N TRP A 56 2.23 -9.30 12.32
CA TRP A 56 3.52 -9.78 11.89
C TRP A 56 4.31 -8.69 11.17
N PHE A 57 5.60 -8.57 11.48
CA PHE A 57 6.46 -7.54 10.89
C PHE A 57 7.31 -8.13 9.77
N PHE A 58 7.32 -7.45 8.64
CA PHE A 58 8.02 -7.83 7.41
C PHE A 58 9.07 -6.80 7.03
N PRO A 59 10.18 -7.21 6.39
CA PRO A 59 11.19 -6.26 5.93
C PRO A 59 10.76 -5.45 4.68
N GLY A 60 9.72 -5.88 3.95
CA GLY A 60 9.24 -5.19 2.76
C GLY A 60 7.90 -5.70 2.24
N ALA A 61 7.20 -4.85 1.49
CA ALA A 61 5.83 -5.08 1.04
C ALA A 61 5.69 -6.25 0.05
N THR A 62 6.58 -6.37 -0.94
CA THR A 62 6.57 -7.51 -1.88
C THR A 62 6.63 -8.83 -1.14
N GLN A 63 7.48 -8.93 -0.11
CA GLN A 63 7.61 -10.13 0.70
C GLN A 63 6.34 -10.38 1.54
N ALA A 64 5.70 -9.34 2.05
CA ALA A 64 4.41 -9.44 2.74
C ALA A 64 3.32 -9.95 1.79
N ASN A 65 3.24 -9.40 0.57
CA ASN A 65 2.23 -9.75 -0.42
C ASN A 65 2.26 -11.24 -0.77
N PHE A 66 3.37 -11.74 -1.30
CA PHE A 66 3.41 -13.13 -1.74
C PHE A 66 3.36 -14.13 -0.57
N ILE A 67 3.81 -13.76 0.64
CA ILE A 67 3.73 -14.65 1.81
C ILE A 67 2.29 -14.75 2.34
N VAL A 68 1.55 -13.63 2.42
CA VAL A 68 0.13 -13.66 2.77
C VAL A 68 -0.64 -14.53 1.78
N ILE A 69 -0.42 -14.32 0.48
CA ILE A 69 -1.04 -15.11 -0.59
C ILE A 69 -0.68 -16.59 -0.47
N SER A 70 0.60 -16.92 -0.30
CA SER A 70 1.06 -18.31 -0.15
C SER A 70 0.51 -19.01 1.10
N ALA A 71 0.27 -18.25 2.18
CA ALA A 71 -0.32 -18.79 3.40
C ALA A 71 -1.85 -18.97 3.28
N ALA A 72 -2.50 -18.18 2.43
CA ALA A 72 -3.95 -18.18 2.25
C ALA A 72 -4.44 -19.25 1.26
N LEU A 73 -3.61 -19.62 0.29
CA LEU A 73 -4.04 -20.38 -0.88
C LEU A 73 -3.44 -21.77 -0.95
N SER A 74 -4.21 -22.71 -1.49
CA SER A 74 -3.72 -23.99 -1.96
C SER A 74 -3.20 -23.88 -3.42
N PRO A 75 -2.38 -24.85 -3.91
CA PRO A 75 -1.76 -24.74 -5.22
C PRO A 75 -2.70 -24.61 -6.42
N VAL A 76 -3.98 -24.96 -6.27
CA VAL A 76 -5.01 -24.89 -7.32
C VAL A 76 -5.93 -23.67 -7.15
N GLU A 77 -5.54 -22.72 -6.32
CA GLU A 77 -6.28 -21.49 -6.06
C GLU A 77 -5.56 -20.27 -6.63
N SER A 78 -6.31 -19.22 -6.93
CA SER A 78 -5.85 -18.02 -7.63
C SER A 78 -6.26 -16.74 -6.91
N VAL A 79 -5.62 -15.64 -7.31
CA VAL A 79 -5.82 -14.30 -6.78
C VAL A 79 -6.49 -13.42 -7.83
N ILE A 80 -7.60 -12.79 -7.50
CA ILE A 80 -8.18 -11.70 -8.29
C ILE A 80 -7.50 -10.39 -7.91
N CYS A 81 -7.04 -9.61 -8.88
CA CYS A 81 -6.45 -8.28 -8.66
C CYS A 81 -6.77 -7.33 -9.82
N ALA A 82 -6.54 -6.03 -9.63
CA ALA A 82 -6.55 -5.08 -10.73
C ALA A 82 -5.39 -5.36 -11.71
N GLU A 83 -5.59 -5.12 -13.01
CA GLU A 83 -4.51 -5.21 -14.00
C GLU A 83 -3.35 -4.25 -13.72
N THR A 84 -3.62 -3.15 -12.98
CA THR A 84 -2.66 -2.17 -12.49
C THR A 84 -2.12 -2.49 -11.10
N GLY A 85 -2.59 -3.57 -10.45
CA GLY A 85 -2.22 -3.94 -9.10
C GLY A 85 -0.72 -4.22 -8.95
N HIS A 86 -0.14 -3.85 -7.81
CA HIS A 86 1.30 -3.94 -7.58
C HIS A 86 1.86 -5.36 -7.80
N ILE A 87 1.13 -6.39 -7.33
CA ILE A 87 1.51 -7.80 -7.51
C ILE A 87 1.50 -8.23 -8.99
N GLN A 88 0.70 -7.58 -9.83
CA GLN A 88 0.62 -7.85 -11.27
C GLN A 88 1.75 -7.16 -12.05
N CYS A 89 2.06 -5.89 -11.71
CA CYS A 89 2.90 -5.04 -12.54
C CYS A 89 4.33 -4.87 -12.02
N HIS A 90 4.57 -4.96 -10.68
CA HIS A 90 5.79 -4.45 -10.06
C HIS A 90 6.52 -5.43 -9.16
N GLU A 91 6.16 -6.72 -9.15
CA GLU A 91 6.76 -7.72 -8.26
C GLU A 91 7.47 -8.88 -8.97
N ALA A 92 7.74 -8.73 -10.26
CA ALA A 92 8.51 -9.70 -11.04
C ALA A 92 8.01 -11.15 -10.87
N ALA A 93 6.68 -11.34 -10.97
CA ALA A 93 6.01 -12.64 -10.81
C ALA A 93 6.22 -13.29 -9.43
N SER A 94 6.22 -12.50 -8.35
CA SER A 94 6.41 -13.02 -6.99
C SER A 94 5.30 -14.00 -6.57
N VAL A 95 4.07 -13.77 -7.00
CA VAL A 95 2.90 -14.61 -6.72
C VAL A 95 2.96 -15.92 -7.51
N GLU A 96 3.33 -15.85 -8.78
CA GLU A 96 3.54 -17.04 -9.62
C GLU A 96 4.74 -17.87 -9.13
N HIS A 97 5.79 -17.20 -8.61
CA HIS A 97 6.94 -17.89 -8.01
C HIS A 97 6.52 -18.78 -6.82
N VAL A 98 5.55 -18.36 -6.03
CA VAL A 98 5.03 -19.20 -4.92
C VAL A 98 3.89 -20.12 -5.35
N GLY A 99 3.62 -20.24 -6.66
CA GLY A 99 2.77 -21.26 -7.24
C GLY A 99 1.31 -20.86 -7.46
N HIS A 100 0.97 -19.55 -7.43
CA HIS A 100 -0.39 -19.09 -7.60
C HIS A 100 -0.58 -18.26 -8.86
N LYS A 101 -1.74 -18.39 -9.49
CA LYS A 101 -2.13 -17.65 -10.69
C LYS A 101 -2.78 -16.32 -10.30
N LEU A 102 -2.43 -15.25 -11.02
CA LEU A 102 -3.17 -13.99 -10.98
C LEU A 102 -4.30 -13.99 -12.01
N LEU A 103 -5.46 -13.50 -11.59
CA LEU A 103 -6.63 -13.21 -12.43
C LEU A 103 -6.77 -11.69 -12.46
N ALA A 104 -6.05 -11.06 -13.39
CA ALA A 104 -6.03 -9.61 -13.52
C ALA A 104 -7.32 -9.12 -14.22
N LEU A 105 -8.06 -8.23 -13.57
CA LEU A 105 -9.28 -7.61 -14.10
C LEU A 105 -8.98 -6.19 -14.60
N PRO A 106 -9.66 -5.73 -15.66
CA PRO A 106 -9.55 -4.36 -16.14
C PRO A 106 -9.88 -3.36 -15.02
N ALA A 107 -9.04 -2.35 -14.86
CA ALA A 107 -9.18 -1.36 -13.80
C ALA A 107 -9.59 0.01 -14.36
N THR A 108 -10.44 0.73 -13.62
CA THR A 108 -10.72 2.15 -13.85
C THR A 108 -10.11 2.95 -12.71
N ASP A 109 -9.19 3.86 -13.02
CA ASP A 109 -8.46 4.65 -12.04
C ASP A 109 -7.80 3.79 -10.93
N GLY A 110 -7.31 2.61 -11.31
CA GLY A 110 -6.66 1.66 -10.40
C GLY A 110 -7.61 0.78 -9.59
N LYS A 111 -8.94 0.93 -9.73
CA LYS A 111 -9.95 0.16 -8.98
C LYS A 111 -10.59 -0.93 -9.83
N ILE A 112 -10.92 -2.06 -9.19
CA ILE A 112 -11.83 -3.08 -9.68
C ILE A 112 -13.12 -3.06 -8.86
N THR A 113 -14.24 -3.42 -9.45
CA THR A 113 -15.55 -3.35 -8.79
C THR A 113 -16.00 -4.69 -8.21
N ALA A 114 -16.95 -4.63 -7.27
CA ALA A 114 -17.57 -5.83 -6.71
C ALA A 114 -18.26 -6.68 -7.78
N GLU A 115 -18.85 -6.04 -8.82
CA GLU A 115 -19.50 -6.72 -9.94
C GLU A 115 -18.48 -7.49 -10.77
N GLN A 116 -17.34 -6.89 -11.12
CA GLN A 116 -16.27 -7.58 -11.86
C GLN A 116 -15.72 -8.78 -11.08
N ILE A 117 -15.55 -8.63 -9.76
CA ILE A 117 -15.12 -9.72 -8.88
C ILE A 117 -16.15 -10.83 -8.84
N ALA A 118 -17.45 -10.48 -8.72
CA ALA A 118 -18.55 -11.43 -8.71
C ALA A 118 -18.65 -12.20 -10.04
N GLU A 119 -18.53 -11.53 -11.18
CA GLU A 119 -18.52 -12.15 -12.50
C GLU A 119 -17.34 -13.14 -12.65
N CYS A 120 -16.15 -12.76 -12.23
CA CYS A 120 -14.96 -13.61 -12.25
C CYS A 120 -15.15 -14.86 -11.35
N ALA A 121 -15.70 -14.69 -10.15
CA ALA A 121 -15.96 -15.77 -9.22
C ALA A 121 -17.08 -16.70 -9.73
N ALA A 122 -18.20 -16.16 -10.22
CA ALA A 122 -19.31 -16.92 -10.78
C ALA A 122 -18.88 -17.78 -11.97
N ALA A 123 -18.01 -17.27 -12.83
CA ALA A 123 -17.47 -18.03 -13.95
C ALA A 123 -16.83 -19.37 -13.52
N TYR A 124 -16.22 -19.40 -12.33
CA TYR A 124 -15.66 -20.62 -11.75
C TYR A 124 -16.70 -21.41 -10.95
N TYR A 125 -17.35 -20.78 -9.95
CA TYR A 125 -18.18 -21.46 -8.96
C TYR A 125 -19.54 -21.91 -9.51
N GLU A 126 -20.04 -21.26 -10.54
CA GLU A 126 -21.32 -21.54 -11.21
C GLU A 126 -21.13 -22.07 -12.63
N GLY A 127 -19.87 -22.12 -13.09
CA GLY A 127 -19.50 -22.61 -14.44
C GLY A 127 -19.49 -24.12 -14.56
N GLY A 128 -19.30 -24.62 -15.81
CA GLY A 128 -19.47 -26.03 -16.13
C GLY A 128 -18.25 -26.94 -15.93
N GLU A 129 -17.03 -26.41 -15.80
CA GLU A 129 -15.79 -27.20 -15.82
C GLU A 129 -14.74 -26.72 -14.78
N PRO A 130 -15.11 -26.64 -13.48
CA PRO A 130 -14.22 -26.09 -12.47
C PRO A 130 -12.93 -26.92 -12.24
N GLU A 131 -12.94 -28.22 -12.62
CA GLU A 131 -11.78 -29.10 -12.45
C GLU A 131 -10.55 -28.71 -13.26
N TYR A 132 -10.71 -27.92 -14.31
CA TYR A 132 -9.63 -27.49 -15.20
C TYR A 132 -9.13 -26.08 -14.93
N TRP A 133 -9.77 -25.33 -14.02
CA TRP A 133 -9.47 -23.95 -13.72
C TRP A 133 -8.92 -23.81 -12.29
N THR A 134 -8.20 -22.73 -12.03
CA THR A 134 -7.84 -22.37 -10.66
C THR A 134 -9.00 -21.65 -9.99
N ALA A 135 -9.34 -22.06 -8.75
CA ALA A 135 -10.40 -21.44 -7.98
C ALA A 135 -10.01 -20.02 -7.52
N PRO A 136 -10.76 -18.97 -7.86
CA PRO A 136 -10.58 -17.66 -7.24
C PRO A 136 -10.80 -17.77 -5.73
N LYS A 137 -9.78 -17.50 -4.91
CA LYS A 137 -9.89 -17.69 -3.47
C LYS A 137 -9.47 -16.46 -2.66
N LEU A 138 -8.79 -15.52 -3.28
CA LEU A 138 -8.38 -14.28 -2.66
C LEU A 138 -8.59 -13.12 -3.63
N VAL A 139 -9.10 -12.01 -3.11
CA VAL A 139 -9.16 -10.71 -3.78
C VAL A 139 -8.09 -9.82 -3.16
N TYR A 140 -7.20 -9.30 -4.00
CA TYR A 140 -6.17 -8.34 -3.63
C TYR A 140 -6.53 -6.97 -4.19
N ILE A 141 -6.56 -5.96 -3.33
CA ILE A 141 -6.70 -4.54 -3.69
C ILE A 141 -5.69 -3.71 -2.91
N SER A 142 -5.34 -2.53 -3.42
CA SER A 142 -4.47 -1.57 -2.72
C SER A 142 -5.27 -0.40 -2.16
N PHE A 143 -4.89 0.09 -0.97
CA PHE A 143 -5.51 1.26 -0.34
C PHE A 143 -4.43 2.23 0.19
N PRO A 144 -4.27 3.43 -0.46
CA PRO A 144 -4.83 3.81 -1.77
C PRO A 144 -4.34 2.92 -2.91
N THR A 145 -5.00 3.00 -4.06
CA THR A 145 -4.57 2.28 -5.27
C THR A 145 -3.20 2.80 -5.75
N GLU A 146 -2.59 2.10 -6.69
CA GLU A 146 -1.33 2.52 -7.33
C GLU A 146 -1.47 3.88 -8.04
N SER A 147 -2.68 4.18 -8.51
CA SER A 147 -3.06 5.47 -9.11
C SER A 147 -3.38 6.57 -8.09
N GLY A 148 -3.29 6.28 -6.79
CA GLY A 148 -3.57 7.22 -5.71
C GLY A 148 -5.05 7.47 -5.45
N THR A 149 -5.95 6.70 -6.03
CA THR A 149 -7.40 6.77 -5.78
C THR A 149 -7.80 5.97 -4.55
N LEU A 150 -9.00 6.20 -4.05
CA LEU A 150 -9.51 5.56 -2.84
C LEU A 150 -10.74 4.70 -3.16
N TYR A 151 -10.80 3.53 -2.54
CA TYR A 151 -12.06 2.83 -2.38
C TYR A 151 -12.86 3.53 -1.28
N SER A 152 -14.13 3.86 -1.53
CA SER A 152 -15.06 4.30 -0.50
C SER A 152 -15.42 3.13 0.42
N LYS A 153 -15.94 3.45 1.61
CA LYS A 153 -16.43 2.42 2.54
C LYS A 153 -17.49 1.52 1.89
N ALA A 154 -18.41 2.11 1.13
CA ALA A 154 -19.44 1.36 0.42
C ALA A 154 -18.87 0.41 -0.65
N GLU A 155 -17.83 0.82 -1.39
CA GLU A 155 -17.14 -0.07 -2.34
C GLU A 155 -16.43 -1.23 -1.62
N LEU A 156 -15.77 -0.97 -0.49
CA LEU A 156 -15.13 -2.02 0.32
C LEU A 156 -16.14 -2.99 0.92
N GLU A 157 -17.28 -2.51 1.41
CA GLU A 157 -18.38 -3.33 1.92
C GLU A 157 -18.97 -4.23 0.81
N ALA A 158 -19.12 -3.69 -0.40
CA ALA A 158 -19.60 -4.46 -1.56
C ALA A 158 -18.60 -5.56 -1.95
N ILE A 159 -17.30 -5.24 -2.03
CA ILE A 159 -16.23 -6.24 -2.30
C ILE A 159 -16.20 -7.31 -1.21
N HIS A 160 -16.24 -6.91 0.06
CA HIS A 160 -16.29 -7.84 1.19
C HIS A 160 -17.50 -8.79 1.08
N SER A 161 -18.69 -8.26 0.74
CA SER A 161 -19.90 -9.06 0.57
C SER A 161 -19.74 -10.13 -0.51
N VAL A 162 -19.15 -9.79 -1.64
CA VAL A 162 -18.84 -10.75 -2.71
C VAL A 162 -17.84 -11.80 -2.22
N CYS A 163 -16.78 -11.38 -1.52
CA CYS A 163 -15.81 -12.30 -0.95
C CYS A 163 -16.49 -13.31 0.01
N ARG A 164 -17.41 -12.84 0.87
CA ARG A 164 -18.17 -13.74 1.76
C ARG A 164 -19.07 -14.70 0.99
N THR A 165 -19.73 -14.23 -0.06
CA THR A 165 -20.63 -15.05 -0.88
C THR A 165 -19.91 -16.25 -1.51
N TYR A 166 -18.70 -16.03 -2.03
CA TYR A 166 -17.91 -17.08 -2.70
C TYR A 166 -16.83 -17.71 -1.79
N GLY A 167 -16.80 -17.36 -0.50
CA GLY A 167 -15.84 -17.91 0.45
C GLY A 167 -14.40 -17.53 0.13
N MET A 168 -14.17 -16.34 -0.46
CA MET A 168 -12.87 -15.76 -0.78
C MET A 168 -12.35 -14.89 0.37
N TYR A 169 -11.03 -14.73 0.44
CA TYR A 169 -10.37 -13.77 1.32
C TYR A 169 -10.28 -12.39 0.67
N LEU A 170 -10.36 -11.34 1.48
CA LEU A 170 -10.03 -9.97 1.06
C LEU A 170 -8.70 -9.55 1.69
N PHE A 171 -7.70 -9.31 0.85
CA PHE A 171 -6.39 -8.81 1.26
C PHE A 171 -6.18 -7.39 0.75
N VAL A 172 -5.91 -6.45 1.66
CA VAL A 172 -5.68 -5.04 1.34
C VAL A 172 -4.20 -4.69 1.49
N ASP A 173 -3.58 -4.36 0.37
CA ASP A 173 -2.23 -3.79 0.33
C ASP A 173 -2.26 -2.36 0.90
N GLY A 174 -1.60 -2.18 2.02
CA GLY A 174 -1.52 -0.91 2.74
C GLY A 174 -0.15 -0.24 2.63
N ALA A 175 0.62 -0.45 1.54
CA ALA A 175 1.95 0.15 1.37
C ALA A 175 1.95 1.68 1.56
N ARG A 176 0.81 2.31 1.27
CA ARG A 176 0.55 3.75 1.46
C ARG A 176 -0.66 4.01 2.38
N LEU A 177 -0.97 3.09 3.28
CA LEU A 177 -2.18 3.15 4.11
C LEU A 177 -2.35 4.50 4.82
N GLY A 178 -1.28 5.06 5.37
CA GLY A 178 -1.35 6.35 6.07
C GLY A 178 -1.81 7.49 5.17
N TYR A 179 -1.37 7.54 3.93
CA TYR A 179 -1.80 8.53 2.93
C TYR A 179 -3.28 8.34 2.58
N GLY A 180 -3.73 7.11 2.34
CA GLY A 180 -5.14 6.85 2.05
C GLY A 180 -6.07 7.25 3.19
N LEU A 181 -5.68 6.96 4.44
CA LEU A 181 -6.47 7.30 5.62
C LEU A 181 -6.47 8.81 5.92
N GLY A 182 -5.39 9.53 5.56
CA GLY A 182 -5.27 10.98 5.74
C GLY A 182 -5.85 11.82 4.61
N ALA A 183 -6.19 11.21 3.49
CA ALA A 183 -6.60 11.91 2.27
C ALA A 183 -7.95 12.63 2.43
N GLU A 184 -8.07 13.76 1.75
CA GLU A 184 -9.33 14.49 1.68
C GLU A 184 -10.42 13.66 0.99
N GLY A 185 -11.62 13.61 1.58
CA GLY A 185 -12.75 12.84 1.07
C GLY A 185 -12.71 11.34 1.42
N ASN A 186 -11.70 10.86 2.15
CA ASN A 186 -11.70 9.50 2.67
C ASN A 186 -12.79 9.29 3.74
N ASP A 187 -13.59 8.23 3.60
CA ASP A 187 -14.65 7.82 4.53
C ASP A 187 -14.36 6.50 5.26
N VAL A 188 -13.13 5.96 5.08
CA VAL A 188 -12.70 4.68 5.64
C VAL A 188 -11.77 4.91 6.84
N THR A 189 -12.01 4.17 7.92
CA THR A 189 -11.13 4.14 9.09
C THR A 189 -10.30 2.86 9.14
N VAL A 190 -9.24 2.84 9.95
CA VAL A 190 -8.48 1.60 10.23
C VAL A 190 -9.40 0.49 10.76
N ARG A 191 -10.41 0.84 11.57
CA ARG A 191 -11.37 -0.12 12.12
C ARG A 191 -12.30 -0.69 11.05
N ASP A 192 -12.69 0.13 10.06
CA ASP A 192 -13.48 -0.35 8.93
C ASP A 192 -12.67 -1.34 8.09
N LEU A 193 -11.41 -1.03 7.78
CA LEU A 193 -10.52 -1.96 7.08
C LEU A 193 -10.36 -3.27 7.85
N ALA A 194 -10.12 -3.20 9.16
CA ALA A 194 -9.94 -4.38 10.00
C ALA A 194 -11.21 -5.21 10.18
N ALA A 195 -12.38 -4.61 10.00
CA ALA A 195 -13.66 -5.33 10.01
C ALA A 195 -13.99 -6.01 8.67
N LEU A 196 -13.50 -5.46 7.56
CA LEU A 196 -13.82 -5.93 6.21
C LEU A 196 -12.75 -6.83 5.61
N ALA A 197 -11.46 -6.56 5.87
CA ALA A 197 -10.35 -7.32 5.31
C ALA A 197 -9.98 -8.53 6.17
N ASP A 198 -9.65 -9.66 5.54
CA ASP A 198 -9.10 -10.87 6.19
C ASP A 198 -7.61 -10.71 6.51
N ALA A 199 -6.92 -9.91 5.70
CA ALA A 199 -5.56 -9.47 5.90
C ALA A 199 -5.39 -8.05 5.34
N PHE A 200 -4.55 -7.25 5.98
CA PHE A 200 -4.08 -5.97 5.45
C PHE A 200 -2.75 -5.60 6.12
N TYR A 201 -2.09 -4.53 5.70
CA TYR A 201 -0.91 -4.09 6.43
C TYR A 201 -0.77 -2.58 6.54
N PHE A 202 -0.10 -2.15 7.61
CA PHE A 202 0.42 -0.80 7.76
C PHE A 202 1.76 -0.72 7.04
N GLY A 203 1.82 -0.01 5.92
CA GLY A 203 3.05 0.26 5.21
C GLY A 203 3.95 1.19 6.01
N GLY A 204 5.13 0.73 6.41
CA GLY A 204 6.09 1.56 7.13
C GLY A 204 7.10 2.23 6.21
N THR A 205 7.61 1.50 5.23
CA THR A 205 8.69 1.92 4.33
C THR A 205 8.44 3.28 3.67
N LYS A 206 7.21 3.56 3.24
CA LYS A 206 6.83 4.83 2.60
C LYS A 206 6.29 5.86 3.60
N CYS A 207 5.94 5.45 4.81
CA CYS A 207 5.25 6.25 5.80
C CYS A 207 6.12 6.62 7.02
N GLY A 208 7.43 6.75 6.84
CA GLY A 208 8.35 7.25 7.86
C GLY A 208 9.22 6.22 8.55
N ALA A 209 9.02 4.91 8.35
CA ALA A 209 9.96 3.88 8.79
C ALA A 209 11.22 3.88 7.91
N MET A 210 12.29 3.31 8.41
CA MET A 210 13.49 3.02 7.62
C MET A 210 13.21 1.91 6.60
N PHE A 211 12.45 0.91 7.01
CA PHE A 211 11.95 -0.20 6.20
C PHE A 211 10.91 -0.99 7.01
N GLY A 212 10.07 -1.73 6.32
CA GLY A 212 9.19 -2.72 6.93
C GLY A 212 7.71 -2.38 6.89
N GLU A 213 6.94 -3.46 7.06
CA GLU A 213 5.48 -3.46 7.00
C GLU A 213 4.93 -4.26 8.17
N ALA A 214 3.79 -3.83 8.74
CA ALA A 214 3.10 -4.57 9.81
C ALA A 214 1.82 -5.20 9.24
N VAL A 215 1.88 -6.50 8.96
CA VAL A 215 0.74 -7.29 8.45
C VAL A 215 -0.18 -7.64 9.61
N VAL A 216 -1.47 -7.40 9.40
CA VAL A 216 -2.56 -7.72 10.33
C VAL A 216 -3.41 -8.81 9.71
N LEU A 217 -3.52 -9.95 10.38
CA LEU A 217 -4.40 -11.06 10.01
C LEU A 217 -5.60 -11.05 10.94
N THR A 218 -6.76 -10.71 10.40
CA THR A 218 -8.04 -10.70 11.12
C THR A 218 -8.72 -12.07 11.05
N ALA A 219 -8.63 -12.74 9.88
CA ALA A 219 -9.23 -14.06 9.69
C ALA A 219 -8.44 -15.15 10.42
N ASP A 220 -9.10 -15.94 11.26
CA ASP A 220 -8.49 -17.03 12.03
C ASP A 220 -7.85 -18.11 11.15
N ALA A 221 -8.42 -18.36 9.98
CA ALA A 221 -7.92 -19.36 9.05
C ALA A 221 -6.52 -19.04 8.51
N LEU A 222 -6.10 -17.76 8.49
CA LEU A 222 -4.79 -17.33 8.00
C LEU A 222 -3.68 -17.39 9.07
N LYS A 223 -4.04 -17.49 10.35
CA LYS A 223 -3.09 -17.42 11.48
C LYS A 223 -2.23 -18.69 11.66
N PRO A 224 -2.76 -19.92 11.47
CA PRO A 224 -2.00 -21.13 11.70
C PRO A 224 -0.79 -21.24 10.79
N ARG A 225 0.39 -21.53 11.38
CA ARG A 225 1.67 -21.72 10.66
C ARG A 225 2.18 -20.49 9.89
N PHE A 226 1.57 -19.32 10.01
CA PHE A 226 1.96 -18.12 9.25
C PHE A 226 3.45 -17.80 9.46
N LYS A 227 3.98 -17.88 10.68
CA LYS A 227 5.41 -17.72 10.96
C LYS A 227 6.30 -18.71 10.19
N ALA A 228 5.80 -19.91 9.88
CA ALA A 228 6.55 -20.88 9.10
C ALA A 228 6.68 -20.44 7.61
N TYR A 229 5.61 -19.91 7.03
CA TYR A 229 5.66 -19.29 5.69
C TYR A 229 6.62 -18.11 5.66
N MET A 230 6.57 -17.24 6.66
CA MET A 230 7.53 -16.13 6.82
C MET A 230 8.97 -16.67 6.90
N LYS A 231 9.22 -17.69 7.73
CA LYS A 231 10.58 -18.24 7.91
C LYS A 231 11.11 -18.89 6.64
N GLN A 232 10.27 -19.64 5.93
CA GLN A 232 10.60 -20.29 4.67
C GLN A 232 11.08 -19.28 3.62
N ASN A 233 10.45 -18.10 3.61
CA ASN A 233 10.69 -17.03 2.63
C ASN A 233 11.62 -15.92 3.16
N GLY A 234 12.34 -16.14 4.26
CA GLY A 234 13.34 -15.21 4.78
C GLY A 234 12.81 -13.96 5.49
N ALA A 235 11.50 -13.87 5.76
CA ALA A 235 10.88 -12.70 6.39
C ALA A 235 11.06 -12.64 7.91
N VAL A 236 11.47 -13.71 8.57
CA VAL A 236 11.70 -13.73 10.03
C VAL A 236 13.14 -13.30 10.31
N LEU A 237 13.31 -12.02 10.63
CA LEU A 237 14.63 -11.45 10.93
C LEU A 237 15.13 -11.87 12.31
N ALA A 238 16.43 -12.21 12.42
CA ALA A 238 17.06 -12.47 13.72
C ALA A 238 16.97 -11.27 14.67
N LYS A 239 17.10 -10.04 14.14
CA LYS A 239 16.90 -8.78 14.87
C LYS A 239 15.52 -8.19 14.58
N GLY A 240 14.46 -8.96 14.74
CA GLY A 240 13.07 -8.54 14.45
C GLY A 240 12.60 -7.34 15.26
N TRP A 241 13.17 -7.11 16.46
CA TRP A 241 12.89 -5.97 17.30
C TRP A 241 13.09 -4.62 16.60
N LEU A 242 13.98 -4.55 15.58
CA LEU A 242 14.16 -3.36 14.77
C LEU A 242 12.86 -2.93 14.06
N LEU A 243 12.03 -3.89 13.65
CA LEU A 243 10.74 -3.60 13.02
C LEU A 243 9.73 -3.13 14.07
N GLY A 244 9.58 -3.86 15.18
CA GLY A 244 8.67 -3.47 16.25
C GLY A 244 8.93 -2.07 16.80
N ALA A 245 10.19 -1.74 17.07
CA ALA A 245 10.60 -0.43 17.58
C ALA A 245 10.22 0.72 16.60
N GLN A 246 10.34 0.51 15.29
CA GLN A 246 9.94 1.51 14.29
C GLN A 246 8.42 1.74 14.30
N PHE A 247 7.63 0.67 14.38
CA PHE A 247 6.17 0.80 14.45
C PHE A 247 5.70 1.40 15.78
N CYS A 248 6.36 1.13 16.90
CA CYS A 248 6.13 1.89 18.15
C CYS A 248 6.35 3.38 17.95
N ALA A 249 7.49 3.76 17.35
CA ALA A 249 7.84 5.17 17.10
C ALA A 249 6.80 5.90 16.24
N LEU A 250 6.22 5.20 15.26
CA LEU A 250 5.28 5.78 14.31
C LEU A 250 3.83 5.80 14.81
N LEU A 251 3.40 4.74 15.53
CA LEU A 251 1.98 4.56 15.83
C LEU A 251 1.58 5.06 17.22
N GLU A 252 2.47 5.04 18.21
CA GLU A 252 2.14 5.30 19.61
C GLU A 252 1.45 6.65 19.83
N ASP A 253 1.98 7.72 19.25
CA ASP A 253 1.42 9.08 19.34
C ASP A 253 0.69 9.51 18.05
N GLY A 254 0.33 8.57 17.18
CA GLY A 254 -0.33 8.83 15.90
C GLY A 254 0.54 9.61 14.90
N LEU A 255 1.86 9.59 15.06
CA LEU A 255 2.81 10.25 14.14
C LEU A 255 2.62 9.78 12.70
N TYR A 256 2.43 8.47 12.50
CA TYR A 256 2.16 7.84 11.22
C TYR A 256 1.10 8.58 10.39
N PHE A 257 -0.05 8.86 11.01
CA PHE A 257 -1.18 9.52 10.35
C PHE A 257 -0.92 11.01 10.11
N ARG A 258 -0.25 11.69 11.04
CA ARG A 258 0.03 13.13 10.89
C ARG A 258 1.00 13.42 9.76
N ILE A 259 2.10 12.67 9.66
CA ILE A 259 3.13 12.91 8.64
C ILE A 259 2.67 12.53 7.23
N THR A 260 1.80 11.53 7.10
CA THR A 260 1.22 11.15 5.81
C THR A 260 0.12 12.11 5.36
N ALA A 261 -0.77 12.55 6.25
CA ALA A 261 -1.76 13.59 5.94
C ALA A 261 -1.10 14.92 5.54
N GLU A 262 0.02 15.29 6.16
CA GLU A 262 0.78 16.48 5.76
C GLU A 262 1.36 16.34 4.35
N ALA A 263 1.86 15.16 3.99
CA ALA A 263 2.34 14.92 2.64
C ALA A 263 1.21 14.99 1.59
N ASP A 264 0.01 14.49 1.91
CA ASP A 264 -1.16 14.63 1.04
C ASP A 264 -1.54 16.11 0.86
N ARG A 265 -1.57 16.89 1.94
CA ARG A 265 -1.80 18.34 1.89
C ARG A 265 -0.80 19.04 0.96
N LEU A 266 0.46 18.66 1.03
CA LEU A 266 1.52 19.21 0.16
C LEU A 266 1.32 18.78 -1.30
N ALA A 267 0.92 17.54 -1.56
CA ALA A 267 0.60 17.05 -2.89
C ALA A 267 -0.57 17.82 -3.53
N LEU A 268 -1.62 18.09 -2.75
CA LEU A 268 -2.77 18.86 -3.24
C LEU A 268 -2.41 20.31 -3.57
N ARG A 269 -1.43 20.92 -2.93
CA ARG A 269 -0.88 22.23 -3.33
C ARG A 269 -0.19 22.14 -4.71
N VAL A 270 0.57 21.09 -4.96
CA VAL A 270 1.19 20.84 -6.28
C VAL A 270 0.11 20.62 -7.33
N LYS A 271 -0.93 19.82 -7.02
CA LYS A 271 -2.10 19.60 -7.88
C LYS A 271 -2.77 20.93 -8.27
N ALA A 272 -3.04 21.79 -7.29
CA ALA A 272 -3.65 23.09 -7.54
C ALA A 272 -2.81 23.95 -8.51
N ALA A 273 -1.49 23.95 -8.38
CA ALA A 273 -0.60 24.70 -9.27
C ALA A 273 -0.64 24.18 -10.74
N PHE A 274 -0.73 22.87 -10.95
CA PHE A 274 -0.93 22.29 -12.27
C PHE A 274 -2.31 22.66 -12.84
N ALA A 275 -3.36 22.63 -12.01
CA ALA A 275 -4.72 23.05 -12.40
C ALA A 275 -4.79 24.53 -12.79
N GLU A 276 -4.11 25.44 -12.06
CA GLU A 276 -3.98 26.87 -12.41
C GLU A 276 -3.39 27.08 -13.82
N ARG A 277 -2.55 26.14 -14.29
CA ARG A 277 -1.96 26.16 -15.64
C ARG A 277 -2.77 25.39 -16.68
N SER A 278 -3.96 24.90 -16.32
CA SER A 278 -4.79 24.04 -17.18
C SER A 278 -4.06 22.80 -17.72
N ILE A 279 -3.11 22.28 -16.94
CA ILE A 279 -2.41 21.02 -17.25
C ILE A 279 -3.34 19.87 -16.85
N PRO A 280 -3.68 18.96 -17.78
CA PRO A 280 -4.61 17.88 -17.49
C PRO A 280 -4.01 16.84 -16.57
N PHE A 281 -4.86 16.21 -15.78
CA PHE A 281 -4.51 15.06 -14.94
C PHE A 281 -4.88 13.76 -15.65
N HIS A 282 -4.04 12.76 -15.50
CA HIS A 282 -4.35 11.41 -15.97
C HIS A 282 -5.36 10.73 -15.04
N VAL A 283 -5.18 10.95 -13.73
CA VAL A 283 -6.07 10.45 -12.67
C VAL A 283 -6.27 11.56 -11.63
N ASP A 284 -7.48 11.67 -11.11
CA ASP A 284 -7.83 12.58 -10.02
C ASP A 284 -7.51 11.95 -8.65
N SER A 285 -6.26 12.08 -8.21
CA SER A 285 -5.79 11.54 -6.94
C SER A 285 -5.95 12.54 -5.79
N PRO A 286 -6.52 12.15 -4.64
CA PRO A 286 -6.53 12.95 -3.41
C PRO A 286 -5.31 12.69 -2.51
N THR A 287 -4.38 11.81 -2.90
CA THR A 287 -3.26 11.37 -2.06
C THR A 287 -1.94 12.03 -2.43
N ASN A 288 -0.85 11.55 -1.85
CA ASN A 288 0.51 12.03 -2.06
C ASN A 288 1.07 11.84 -3.49
N GLN A 289 0.37 11.13 -4.36
CA GLN A 289 0.76 10.88 -5.75
C GLN A 289 -0.10 11.70 -6.71
N GLN A 290 0.51 12.54 -7.57
CA GLN A 290 -0.19 13.35 -8.56
C GLN A 290 0.28 12.97 -9.96
N PHE A 291 -0.66 12.53 -10.81
CA PHE A 291 -0.39 12.07 -12.17
C PHE A 291 -0.86 13.12 -13.18
N VAL A 292 0.08 13.81 -13.81
CA VAL A 292 -0.20 14.92 -14.73
C VAL A 292 0.24 14.59 -16.15
N CYS A 293 -0.47 15.12 -17.14
CA CYS A 293 -0.14 14.95 -18.55
C CYS A 293 0.64 16.17 -19.07
N LEU A 294 1.93 16.00 -19.30
CA LEU A 294 2.84 17.06 -19.72
C LEU A 294 3.22 16.94 -21.19
N THR A 295 3.38 18.07 -21.87
CA THR A 295 4.11 18.11 -23.15
C THR A 295 5.60 17.83 -22.91
N ASP A 296 6.32 17.41 -23.98
CA ASP A 296 7.77 17.20 -23.88
C ASP A 296 8.51 18.45 -23.38
N ALA A 297 8.13 19.63 -23.86
CA ALA A 297 8.74 20.89 -23.43
C ALA A 297 8.51 21.20 -21.93
N GLN A 298 7.32 20.92 -21.41
CA GLN A 298 6.99 21.10 -20.00
C GLN A 298 7.76 20.10 -19.12
N ALA A 299 7.77 18.84 -19.51
CA ALA A 299 8.49 17.80 -18.78
C ALA A 299 10.01 18.09 -18.75
N ASP A 300 10.59 18.48 -19.89
CA ASP A 300 12.02 18.83 -19.98
C ASP A 300 12.35 20.10 -19.17
N ALA A 301 11.45 21.09 -19.13
CA ALA A 301 11.64 22.30 -18.33
C ALA A 301 11.67 21.98 -16.82
N LEU A 302 10.71 21.16 -16.32
CA LEU A 302 10.67 20.72 -14.93
C LEU A 302 11.83 19.77 -14.61
N GLY A 303 12.17 18.86 -15.50
CA GLY A 303 13.25 17.86 -15.35
C GLY A 303 14.65 18.45 -15.17
N ARG A 304 14.86 19.74 -15.50
CA ARG A 304 16.14 20.45 -15.24
C ARG A 304 16.41 20.64 -13.73
N LYS A 305 15.37 20.71 -12.91
CA LYS A 305 15.47 21.02 -11.46
C LYS A 305 14.88 19.97 -10.56
N PHE A 306 13.89 19.24 -11.06
CA PHE A 306 13.15 18.23 -10.29
C PHE A 306 13.30 16.84 -10.90
N THR A 307 13.19 15.80 -10.05
CA THR A 307 12.95 14.44 -10.52
C THR A 307 11.51 14.07 -10.25
N PHE A 308 10.85 13.45 -11.20
CA PHE A 308 9.53 12.84 -11.14
C PHE A 308 9.57 11.53 -11.92
N GLU A 309 8.59 10.67 -11.74
CA GLU A 309 8.52 9.41 -12.48
C GLU A 309 7.76 9.62 -13.78
N GLU A 310 8.26 9.05 -14.89
CA GLU A 310 7.54 9.00 -16.15
C GLU A 310 6.93 7.60 -16.29
N GLU A 311 5.59 7.51 -16.32
CA GLU A 311 4.88 6.22 -16.39
C GLU A 311 4.78 5.75 -17.86
N CYS A 312 4.05 6.49 -18.67
CA CYS A 312 3.83 6.19 -20.09
C CYS A 312 3.41 7.46 -20.86
N ARG A 313 2.86 7.30 -22.06
CA ARG A 313 2.27 8.40 -22.84
C ARG A 313 0.78 8.18 -23.04
N THR A 314 0.05 9.28 -23.07
CA THR A 314 -1.35 9.30 -23.51
C THR A 314 -1.45 9.02 -25.03
N ALA A 315 -2.65 8.71 -25.51
CA ALA A 315 -2.88 8.44 -26.94
C ALA A 315 -2.55 9.64 -27.85
N ASP A 316 -2.65 10.86 -27.34
CA ASP A 316 -2.31 12.12 -28.00
C ASP A 316 -0.84 12.55 -27.76
N GLY A 317 -0.04 11.70 -27.12
CA GLY A 317 1.42 11.81 -27.04
C GLY A 317 1.97 12.58 -25.83
N LEU A 318 1.13 13.03 -24.88
CA LEU A 318 1.59 13.67 -23.65
C LEU A 318 2.29 12.66 -22.74
N ARG A 319 3.33 13.09 -22.00
CA ARG A 319 3.98 12.28 -20.97
C ARG A 319 3.09 12.24 -19.70
N ILE A 320 2.77 11.07 -19.21
CA ILE A 320 2.16 10.91 -17.90
C ILE A 320 3.28 10.93 -16.86
N ALA A 321 3.33 12.01 -16.09
CA ALA A 321 4.36 12.26 -15.09
C ALA A 321 3.76 12.17 -13.69
N ARG A 322 4.34 11.31 -12.82
CA ARG A 322 3.97 11.19 -11.42
C ARG A 322 4.87 12.04 -10.55
N PHE A 323 4.26 12.99 -9.83
CA PHE A 323 4.89 13.74 -8.74
C PHE A 323 4.43 13.16 -7.41
N CYS A 324 5.37 12.77 -6.57
CA CYS A 324 5.11 12.11 -5.30
C CYS A 324 5.71 12.92 -4.15
N THR A 325 4.89 13.37 -3.21
CA THR A 325 5.34 13.89 -1.92
C THR A 325 5.53 12.75 -0.92
N SER A 326 6.26 13.00 0.14
CA SER A 326 6.47 12.04 1.21
C SER A 326 6.40 12.73 2.58
N TRP A 327 6.42 11.93 3.63
CA TRP A 327 6.53 12.41 5.02
C TRP A 327 7.72 13.38 5.25
N ALA A 328 8.71 13.38 4.37
CA ALA A 328 9.92 14.21 4.48
C ALA A 328 9.96 15.37 3.48
N THR A 329 8.95 15.51 2.62
CA THR A 329 8.85 16.64 1.69
C THR A 329 8.59 17.92 2.46
N THR A 330 9.35 18.98 2.17
CA THR A 330 9.24 20.26 2.86
C THR A 330 8.36 21.27 2.10
N GLU A 331 7.81 22.25 2.83
CA GLU A 331 7.09 23.39 2.23
C GLU A 331 7.96 24.11 1.18
N GLU A 332 9.25 24.33 1.47
CA GLU A 332 10.17 25.01 0.57
C GLU A 332 10.39 24.24 -0.75
N GLU A 333 10.50 22.91 -0.68
CA GLU A 333 10.60 22.06 -1.87
C GLU A 333 9.34 22.18 -2.73
N VAL A 334 8.17 22.18 -2.11
CA VAL A 334 6.86 22.33 -2.78
C VAL A 334 6.71 23.74 -3.36
N ASP A 335 7.01 24.79 -2.61
CA ASP A 335 6.95 26.17 -3.11
C ASP A 335 7.87 26.38 -4.32
N THR A 336 9.05 25.76 -4.30
CA THR A 336 9.98 25.80 -5.43
C THR A 336 9.40 25.10 -6.66
N LEU A 337 8.72 23.95 -6.48
CA LEU A 337 8.06 23.26 -7.59
C LEU A 337 6.87 24.07 -8.13
N ILE A 338 6.01 24.61 -7.24
CA ILE A 338 4.87 25.46 -7.62
C ILE A 338 5.32 26.67 -8.45
N ALA A 339 6.38 27.35 -8.01
CA ALA A 339 6.93 28.47 -8.77
C ALA A 339 7.39 28.06 -10.17
N ALA A 340 8.01 26.88 -10.32
CA ALA A 340 8.42 26.35 -11.61
C ALA A 340 7.22 25.94 -12.49
N ILE A 341 6.18 25.33 -11.92
CA ILE A 341 4.94 24.97 -12.62
C ILE A 341 4.25 26.25 -13.16
N ARG A 342 4.15 27.29 -12.33
CA ARG A 342 3.57 28.57 -12.75
C ARG A 342 4.34 29.27 -13.87
N ALA A 343 5.63 28.98 -14.03
CA ALA A 343 6.48 29.53 -15.07
C ALA A 343 6.43 28.75 -16.41
N LEU A 344 5.73 27.59 -16.47
CA LEU A 344 5.47 26.86 -17.69
C LEU A 344 4.49 27.64 -18.60
#